data_18cb03369c86d888a67d24b762c6c612
#
_entry.id   18cb03369c86d888a67d24b762c6c612
#
_cell.length_a   1.000
_cell.length_b   1.000
_cell.length_c   1.000
_cell.angle_alpha   90.00
_cell.angle_beta   90.00
_cell.angle_gamma   90.00
#
_symmetry.space_group_name_H-M   'P 1'
#
loop_
_entity.id
_entity.type
_entity.pdbx_description
1 polymer ?
#
loop_
_entity_poly.entity_id
_entity_poly.type
_entity_poly.pdbx_seq_one_letter_code
_entity_poly.pdbx_strand_id
1 'polypeptide(L)'
;MENKEVVSIVIPIYNVEAYLKQCLETIVNQTYPNLEIILVNDGSPDKSEEICKEFFKRDSRIRYVRQVNGGLSAARNTGIDLATGDYITFVDPDDWVTEDYVETLYTQLKKYEADVSIANYNLFNESTSKFLIKVTENDYSETLYEGREIIDQDAIQETRDMAWACAMMKLYKISLFEELRFPIGKNVEDNFLMYKLLLKANRVVHTEKCIYWYRVGRKDTLSQVWTEKRVLDEMEAKNEKLALLGMLGYDLTWH
;
A
#
# COMPACT_ATOMS: atom_id res chain seq x y z
N MET A 1 21.97 21.03 -7.30
CA MET A 1 20.71 20.53 -6.71
C MET A 1 20.60 19.10 -7.21
N GLU A 2 20.74 18.10 -6.32
CA GLU A 2 20.45 16.73 -6.69
C GLU A 2 19.00 16.65 -7.16
N ASN A 3 18.81 16.10 -8.35
CA ASN A 3 17.48 15.84 -8.88
C ASN A 3 16.89 14.75 -8.00
N LYS A 4 16.03 15.10 -7.03
CA LYS A 4 15.36 14.09 -6.20
C LYS A 4 14.51 13.22 -7.11
N GLU A 5 14.62 11.91 -6.93
CA GLU A 5 13.87 10.89 -7.68
C GLU A 5 12.36 11.08 -7.50
N VAL A 6 11.56 10.67 -8.46
CA VAL A 6 10.10 10.85 -8.42
C VAL A 6 9.45 9.68 -7.69
N VAL A 7 8.48 9.99 -6.84
CA VAL A 7 7.63 8.99 -6.16
C VAL A 7 6.21 9.06 -6.72
N SER A 8 5.74 7.95 -7.29
CA SER A 8 4.36 7.80 -7.74
C SER A 8 3.48 7.29 -6.58
N ILE A 9 2.41 8.02 -6.27
CA ILE A 9 1.39 7.63 -5.28
C ILE A 9 0.15 7.19 -6.03
N VAL A 10 -0.23 5.92 -5.92
CA VAL A 10 -1.42 5.36 -6.57
C VAL A 10 -2.58 5.29 -5.58
N ILE A 11 -3.71 5.89 -5.94
CA ILE A 11 -4.93 5.92 -5.13
C ILE A 11 -6.07 5.29 -5.96
N PRO A 12 -6.47 4.03 -5.67
CA PRO A 12 -7.58 3.36 -6.32
C PRO A 12 -8.91 3.81 -5.72
N ILE A 13 -9.81 4.38 -6.51
CA ILE A 13 -11.01 5.09 -6.02
C ILE A 13 -12.27 4.39 -6.51
N TYR A 14 -13.10 3.91 -5.56
CA TYR A 14 -14.43 3.38 -5.85
C TYR A 14 -15.36 3.55 -4.64
N ASN A 15 -16.45 4.32 -4.81
CA ASN A 15 -17.53 4.49 -3.82
C ASN A 15 -17.04 4.95 -2.44
N VAL A 16 -16.27 6.06 -2.40
CA VAL A 16 -15.59 6.57 -1.19
C VAL A 16 -15.74 8.08 -0.99
N GLU A 17 -16.78 8.70 -1.53
CA GLU A 17 -17.01 10.16 -1.47
C GLU A 17 -16.91 10.74 -0.05
N ALA A 18 -17.29 9.96 0.97
CA ALA A 18 -17.29 10.40 2.37
C ALA A 18 -15.86 10.59 2.94
N TYR A 19 -14.86 9.93 2.39
CA TYR A 19 -13.49 9.83 2.95
C TYR A 19 -12.43 10.45 2.04
N LEU A 20 -12.66 10.39 0.72
CA LEU A 20 -11.70 10.74 -0.30
C LEU A 20 -11.06 12.12 -0.12
N LYS A 21 -11.85 13.11 0.30
CA LYS A 21 -11.34 14.47 0.51
C LYS A 21 -10.25 14.51 1.60
N GLN A 22 -10.46 13.81 2.73
CA GLN A 22 -9.48 13.72 3.80
C GLN A 22 -8.20 13.05 3.32
N CYS A 23 -8.32 11.93 2.61
CA CYS A 23 -7.19 11.24 2.01
C CYS A 23 -6.36 12.19 1.12
N LEU A 24 -7.01 12.80 0.12
CA LEU A 24 -6.34 13.65 -0.86
C LEU A 24 -5.70 14.90 -0.23
N GLU A 25 -6.32 15.52 0.79
CA GLU A 25 -5.70 16.65 1.50
C GLU A 25 -4.37 16.25 2.15
N THR A 26 -4.24 15.04 2.71
CA THR A 26 -2.96 14.58 3.28
C THR A 26 -1.92 14.26 2.22
N ILE A 27 -2.35 13.80 1.04
CA ILE A 27 -1.45 13.48 -0.08
C ILE A 27 -0.89 14.75 -0.75
N VAL A 28 -1.70 15.76 -0.99
CA VAL A 28 -1.21 17.00 -1.62
C VAL A 28 -0.30 17.82 -0.71
N ASN A 29 -0.41 17.62 0.61
CA ASN A 29 0.39 18.31 1.62
C ASN A 29 1.65 17.55 2.07
N GLN A 30 2.08 16.53 1.33
CA GLN A 30 3.31 15.81 1.64
C GLN A 30 4.55 16.71 1.59
N THR A 31 5.47 16.52 2.54
CA THR A 31 6.74 17.27 2.63
C THR A 31 7.72 16.90 1.52
N TYR A 32 7.65 15.66 0.99
CA TYR A 32 8.45 15.25 -0.15
C TYR A 32 7.98 15.95 -1.44
N PRO A 33 8.87 16.70 -2.14
CA PRO A 33 8.42 17.61 -3.20
C PRO A 33 8.14 16.93 -4.56
N ASN A 34 8.90 15.87 -4.90
CA ASN A 34 8.87 15.27 -6.24
C ASN A 34 7.88 14.12 -6.32
N LEU A 35 6.59 14.46 -6.38
CA LEU A 35 5.49 13.50 -6.43
C LEU A 35 4.81 13.48 -7.79
N GLU A 36 4.40 12.27 -8.20
CA GLU A 36 3.36 12.01 -9.18
C GLU A 36 2.19 11.35 -8.44
N ILE A 37 1.00 11.97 -8.47
CA ILE A 37 -0.18 11.49 -7.75
C ILE A 37 -1.16 10.95 -8.78
N ILE A 38 -1.44 9.65 -8.75
CA ILE A 38 -2.27 8.96 -9.75
C ILE A 38 -3.59 8.55 -9.11
N LEU A 39 -4.64 9.29 -9.46
CA LEU A 39 -6.01 9.00 -9.02
C LEU A 39 -6.69 8.10 -10.05
N VAL A 40 -6.95 6.84 -9.70
CA VAL A 40 -7.63 5.88 -10.57
C VAL A 40 -9.06 5.70 -10.11
N ASN A 41 -10.00 6.37 -10.77
CA ASN A 41 -11.43 6.20 -10.52
C ASN A 41 -11.94 4.94 -11.25
N ASP A 42 -12.22 3.90 -10.48
CA ASP A 42 -12.70 2.59 -10.98
C ASP A 42 -14.23 2.59 -11.21
N GLY A 43 -14.73 3.63 -11.89
CA GLY A 43 -16.15 3.74 -12.22
C GLY A 43 -17.05 4.01 -11.02
N SER A 44 -16.60 4.83 -10.07
CA SER A 44 -17.38 5.20 -8.87
C SER A 44 -18.79 5.69 -9.23
N PRO A 45 -19.83 5.17 -8.54
CA PRO A 45 -21.22 5.60 -8.75
C PRO A 45 -21.61 6.85 -7.95
N ASP A 46 -20.76 7.25 -7.00
CA ASP A 46 -20.94 8.37 -6.08
C ASP A 46 -20.22 9.65 -6.57
N LYS A 47 -20.09 10.67 -5.71
CA LYS A 47 -19.43 11.93 -6.04
C LYS A 47 -17.90 11.91 -5.99
N SER A 48 -17.28 10.75 -5.86
CA SER A 48 -15.81 10.63 -5.85
C SER A 48 -15.18 11.23 -7.10
N GLU A 49 -15.83 11.14 -8.27
CA GLU A 49 -15.35 11.75 -9.51
C GLU A 49 -15.26 13.28 -9.43
N GLU A 50 -16.25 13.92 -8.81
CA GLU A 50 -16.28 15.39 -8.64
C GLU A 50 -15.12 15.85 -7.74
N ILE A 51 -14.87 15.11 -6.64
CA ILE A 51 -13.77 15.37 -5.71
C ILE A 51 -12.42 15.21 -6.43
N CYS A 52 -12.22 14.12 -7.18
CA CYS A 52 -11.00 13.93 -7.96
C CYS A 52 -10.72 15.08 -8.92
N LYS A 53 -11.76 15.54 -9.64
CA LYS A 53 -11.64 16.66 -10.60
C LYS A 53 -11.34 18.00 -9.92
N GLU A 54 -11.83 18.21 -8.70
CA GLU A 54 -11.49 19.40 -7.91
C GLU A 54 -9.98 19.42 -7.59
N PHE A 55 -9.45 18.31 -7.03
CA PHE A 55 -8.04 18.19 -6.69
C PHE A 55 -7.13 18.24 -7.93
N PHE A 56 -7.50 17.57 -9.01
CA PHE A 56 -6.77 17.61 -10.28
C PHE A 56 -6.60 19.05 -10.83
N LYS A 57 -7.59 19.92 -10.62
CA LYS A 57 -7.48 21.35 -11.03
C LYS A 57 -6.59 22.16 -10.11
N ARG A 58 -6.43 21.75 -8.85
CA ARG A 58 -5.69 22.49 -7.81
C ARG A 58 -4.20 22.15 -7.78
N ASP A 59 -3.81 20.94 -8.18
CA ASP A 59 -2.44 20.43 -8.05
C ASP A 59 -1.97 19.77 -9.35
N SER A 60 -0.96 20.37 -9.97
CA SER A 60 -0.41 19.90 -11.26
C SER A 60 0.34 18.57 -11.18
N ARG A 61 0.65 18.07 -9.97
CA ARG A 61 1.26 16.76 -9.75
C ARG A 61 0.25 15.62 -9.90
N ILE A 62 -1.06 15.93 -9.89
CA ILE A 62 -2.12 14.95 -9.99
C ILE A 62 -2.38 14.56 -11.44
N ARG A 63 -2.42 13.26 -11.67
CA ARG A 63 -2.92 12.62 -12.89
C ARG A 63 -4.23 11.90 -12.56
N TYR A 64 -5.30 12.22 -13.25
CA TYR A 64 -6.61 11.60 -13.06
C TYR A 64 -6.96 10.71 -14.25
N VAL A 65 -7.39 9.48 -13.96
CA VAL A 65 -7.93 8.55 -14.94
C VAL A 65 -9.22 7.93 -14.43
N ARG A 66 -10.18 7.69 -15.33
CA ARG A 66 -11.41 6.95 -15.07
C ARG A 66 -11.45 5.72 -15.95
N GLN A 67 -11.79 4.59 -15.35
CA GLN A 67 -11.98 3.32 -16.06
C GLN A 67 -13.37 2.73 -15.77
N VAL A 68 -13.75 1.70 -16.53
CA VAL A 68 -14.89 0.85 -16.20
C VAL A 68 -14.50 0.03 -14.98
N ASN A 69 -15.43 -0.14 -14.03
CA ASN A 69 -15.16 -0.88 -12.80
C ASN A 69 -14.58 -2.27 -13.09
N GLY A 70 -13.36 -2.47 -12.67
CA GLY A 70 -12.58 -3.72 -12.80
C GLY A 70 -12.15 -4.29 -11.44
N GLY A 71 -12.48 -3.59 -10.34
CA GLY A 71 -12.10 -3.93 -8.97
C GLY A 71 -10.73 -3.38 -8.56
N LEU A 72 -10.43 -3.51 -7.27
CA LEU A 72 -9.24 -2.92 -6.63
C LEU A 72 -7.93 -3.28 -7.34
N SER A 73 -7.74 -4.57 -7.67
CA SER A 73 -6.58 -5.05 -8.42
C SER A 73 -6.41 -4.33 -9.78
N ALA A 74 -7.51 -4.18 -10.53
CA ALA A 74 -7.47 -3.51 -11.83
C ALA A 74 -7.10 -2.03 -11.68
N ALA A 75 -7.66 -1.35 -10.68
CA ALA A 75 -7.36 0.05 -10.41
C ALA A 75 -5.90 0.26 -9.99
N ARG A 76 -5.37 -0.58 -9.08
CA ARG A 76 -3.95 -0.54 -8.70
C ARG A 76 -3.03 -0.83 -9.89
N ASN A 77 -3.36 -1.83 -10.71
CA ASN A 77 -2.59 -2.16 -11.92
C ASN A 77 -2.57 -1.01 -12.93
N THR A 78 -3.70 -0.36 -13.17
CA THR A 78 -3.76 0.85 -14.00
C THR A 78 -2.85 1.94 -13.44
N GLY A 79 -2.82 2.12 -12.11
CA GLY A 79 -1.90 3.05 -11.46
C GLY A 79 -0.44 2.69 -11.69
N ILE A 80 -0.07 1.40 -11.57
CA ILE A 80 1.29 0.91 -11.85
C ILE A 80 1.68 1.19 -13.31
N ASP A 81 0.79 0.90 -14.27
CA ASP A 81 1.06 1.08 -15.70
C ASP A 81 1.19 2.56 -16.10
N LEU A 82 0.61 3.47 -15.31
CA LEU A 82 0.69 4.92 -15.51
C LEU A 82 1.85 5.57 -14.76
N ALA A 83 2.41 4.91 -13.75
CA ALA A 83 3.48 5.44 -12.92
C ALA A 83 4.76 5.65 -13.74
N THR A 84 5.36 6.82 -13.58
CA THR A 84 6.62 7.22 -14.24
C THR A 84 7.74 7.47 -13.25
N GLY A 85 7.46 7.37 -11.95
CA GLY A 85 8.43 7.57 -10.88
C GLY A 85 9.42 6.43 -10.73
N ASP A 86 10.51 6.71 -10.04
CA ASP A 86 11.53 5.72 -9.67
C ASP A 86 11.03 4.76 -8.59
N TYR A 87 10.08 5.27 -7.78
CA TYR A 87 9.43 4.56 -6.68
C TYR A 87 7.92 4.67 -6.77
N ILE A 88 7.23 3.70 -6.13
CA ILE A 88 5.78 3.66 -6.08
C ILE A 88 5.29 3.33 -4.66
N THR A 89 4.20 3.96 -4.25
CA THR A 89 3.44 3.66 -3.03
C THR A 89 1.94 3.64 -3.32
N PHE A 90 1.18 2.94 -2.49
CA PHE A 90 -0.27 2.85 -2.57
C PHE A 90 -0.90 3.44 -1.31
N VAL A 91 -1.98 4.18 -1.48
CA VAL A 91 -2.79 4.69 -0.35
C VAL A 91 -4.25 4.40 -0.64
N ASP A 92 -4.92 3.76 0.30
CA ASP A 92 -6.34 3.49 0.17
C ASP A 92 -7.16 4.78 0.39
N PRO A 93 -8.19 5.04 -0.42
CA PRO A 93 -8.88 6.33 -0.48
C PRO A 93 -9.76 6.64 0.74
N ASP A 94 -9.96 5.67 1.63
CA ASP A 94 -10.68 5.81 2.90
C ASP A 94 -9.76 6.04 4.10
N ASP A 95 -8.45 5.98 3.88
CA ASP A 95 -7.41 6.21 4.87
C ASP A 95 -6.78 7.60 4.72
N TRP A 96 -5.81 7.93 5.58
CA TRP A 96 -4.98 9.14 5.45
C TRP A 96 -3.58 8.91 6.02
N VAL A 97 -2.65 9.81 5.69
CA VAL A 97 -1.24 9.67 6.04
C VAL A 97 -0.72 10.91 6.76
N THR A 98 0.42 10.81 7.44
CA THR A 98 1.12 11.99 7.99
C THR A 98 1.75 12.80 6.86
N GLU A 99 2.05 14.07 7.11
CA GLU A 99 2.66 14.96 6.12
C GLU A 99 4.06 14.49 5.68
N ASP A 100 4.75 13.73 6.51
CA ASP A 100 6.08 13.17 6.26
C ASP A 100 6.07 11.69 5.79
N TYR A 101 4.91 11.16 5.37
CA TYR A 101 4.76 9.76 4.96
C TYR A 101 5.75 9.36 3.86
N VAL A 102 5.75 10.08 2.75
CA VAL A 102 6.64 9.78 1.63
C VAL A 102 8.10 10.06 2.00
N GLU A 103 8.37 11.18 2.67
CA GLU A 103 9.72 11.57 3.04
C GLU A 103 10.37 10.57 4.01
N THR A 104 9.60 10.07 4.98
CA THR A 104 10.06 9.03 5.92
C THR A 104 10.43 7.75 5.18
N LEU A 105 9.51 7.21 4.36
CA LEU A 105 9.75 5.98 3.60
C LEU A 105 10.93 6.12 2.62
N TYR A 106 11.01 7.25 1.90
CA TYR A 106 12.07 7.52 0.95
C TYR A 106 13.44 7.66 1.64
N THR A 107 13.50 8.41 2.74
CA THR A 107 14.76 8.62 3.49
C THR A 107 15.33 7.30 4.00
N GLN A 108 14.47 6.43 4.53
CA GLN A 108 14.88 5.10 5.00
C GLN A 108 15.35 4.22 3.84
N LEU A 109 14.57 4.19 2.76
CA LEU A 109 14.92 3.40 1.58
C LEU A 109 16.32 3.80 1.05
N LYS A 110 16.62 5.10 0.99
CA LYS A 110 17.93 5.62 0.58
C LYS A 110 19.03 5.33 1.60
N LYS A 111 18.76 5.53 2.90
CA LYS A 111 19.73 5.30 3.98
C LYS A 111 20.25 3.87 4.01
N TYR A 112 19.35 2.91 3.77
CA TYR A 112 19.67 1.48 3.82
C TYR A 112 19.91 0.86 2.42
N GLU A 113 19.86 1.68 1.36
CA GLU A 113 19.93 1.21 -0.05
C GLU A 113 18.91 0.08 -0.32
N ALA A 114 17.72 0.19 0.31
CA ALA A 114 16.71 -0.85 0.27
C ALA A 114 15.90 -0.82 -1.05
N ASP A 115 15.24 -1.93 -1.36
CA ASP A 115 14.31 -2.05 -2.49
C ASP A 115 12.88 -1.77 -2.06
N VAL A 116 12.58 -2.01 -0.77
CA VAL A 116 11.29 -1.74 -0.12
C VAL A 116 11.53 -1.09 1.25
N SER A 117 10.80 -0.04 1.56
CA SER A 117 10.69 0.53 2.90
C SER A 117 9.27 0.28 3.42
N ILE A 118 9.13 -0.23 4.64
CA ILE A 118 7.88 -0.54 5.32
C ILE A 118 7.78 0.34 6.57
N ALA A 119 6.62 0.95 6.80
CA ALA A 119 6.33 1.70 8.02
C ALA A 119 5.12 1.15 8.75
N ASN A 120 4.94 1.58 9.99
CA ASN A 120 3.83 1.17 10.82
C ASN A 120 2.63 2.13 10.67
N TYR A 121 1.52 1.80 11.32
CA TYR A 121 0.24 2.49 11.22
C TYR A 121 -0.45 2.63 12.56
N ASN A 122 -1.30 3.63 12.66
CA ASN A 122 -2.29 3.80 13.70
C ASN A 122 -3.68 3.41 13.17
N LEU A 123 -4.61 3.09 14.08
CA LEU A 123 -5.99 2.78 13.73
C LEU A 123 -6.92 3.91 14.14
N PHE A 124 -7.91 4.16 13.29
CA PHE A 124 -9.07 4.98 13.63
C PHE A 124 -10.34 4.15 13.47
N ASN A 125 -11.10 3.99 14.55
CA ASN A 125 -12.37 3.28 14.51
C ASN A 125 -13.51 4.28 14.26
N GLU A 126 -14.06 4.25 13.05
CA GLU A 126 -15.15 5.11 12.59
C GLU A 126 -16.40 4.99 13.46
N SER A 127 -16.80 3.76 13.82
CA SER A 127 -18.03 3.50 14.56
C SER A 127 -18.01 4.05 15.99
N THR A 128 -16.82 4.17 16.58
CA THR A 128 -16.62 4.66 17.96
C THR A 128 -15.94 6.01 18.03
N SER A 129 -15.47 6.54 16.90
CA SER A 129 -14.64 7.75 16.80
C SER A 129 -13.40 7.72 17.69
N LYS A 130 -12.80 6.53 17.87
CA LYS A 130 -11.62 6.34 18.72
C LYS A 130 -10.37 6.08 17.91
N PHE A 131 -9.28 6.68 18.37
CA PHE A 131 -7.93 6.42 17.87
C PHE A 131 -7.28 5.34 18.72
N LEU A 132 -6.60 4.39 18.07
CA LEU A 132 -5.68 3.45 18.67
C LEU A 132 -4.29 3.74 18.13
N ILE A 133 -3.44 4.32 18.97
CA ILE A 133 -2.08 4.71 18.65
C ILE A 133 -1.15 3.59 19.10
N LYS A 134 -0.35 3.03 18.21
CA LYS A 134 0.57 1.93 18.52
C LYS A 134 1.88 2.43 19.14
N VAL A 135 2.41 3.55 18.61
CA VAL A 135 3.66 4.17 19.09
C VAL A 135 3.40 5.65 19.32
N THR A 136 3.64 6.12 20.53
CA THR A 136 3.27 7.48 20.97
C THR A 136 4.41 8.51 20.92
N GLU A 137 5.67 8.10 20.65
CA GLU A 137 6.84 8.97 20.76
C GLU A 137 7.85 8.73 19.61
N ASN A 138 8.85 9.61 19.53
CA ASN A 138 9.91 9.59 18.50
C ASN A 138 10.95 8.45 18.71
N ASP A 139 10.71 7.54 19.64
CA ASP A 139 11.60 6.41 19.95
C ASP A 139 11.10 5.16 19.21
N TYR A 140 11.45 5.08 17.93
CA TYR A 140 11.11 3.94 17.07
C TYR A 140 12.38 3.34 16.47
N SER A 141 12.38 2.02 16.36
CA SER A 141 13.47 1.28 15.72
C SER A 141 13.33 1.23 14.20
N GLU A 142 14.48 1.10 13.53
CA GLU A 142 14.58 0.77 12.12
C GLU A 142 15.36 -0.54 11.99
N THR A 143 14.81 -1.51 11.28
CA THR A 143 15.45 -2.82 11.10
C THR A 143 15.60 -3.11 9.61
N LEU A 144 16.82 -3.48 9.20
CA LEU A 144 17.13 -3.92 7.84
C LEU A 144 17.07 -5.45 7.78
N TYR A 145 16.42 -5.98 6.75
CA TYR A 145 16.37 -7.40 6.43
C TYR A 145 16.96 -7.64 5.04
N GLU A 146 17.72 -8.71 4.87
CA GLU A 146 18.43 -9.03 3.62
C GLU A 146 18.25 -10.49 3.21
N GLY A 147 18.14 -10.72 1.91
CA GLY A 147 18.08 -12.07 1.34
C GLY A 147 16.94 -12.93 1.90
N ARG A 148 17.25 -14.12 2.39
CA ARG A 148 16.24 -15.07 2.90
C ARG A 148 15.51 -14.58 4.16
N GLU A 149 16.17 -13.78 4.98
CA GLU A 149 15.60 -13.22 6.21
C GLU A 149 14.34 -12.40 5.96
N ILE A 150 14.23 -11.76 4.78
CA ILE A 150 13.03 -10.99 4.38
C ILE A 150 11.78 -11.87 4.43
N ILE A 151 11.85 -13.08 3.89
CA ILE A 151 10.72 -14.01 3.81
C ILE A 151 10.44 -14.66 5.17
N ASP A 152 11.48 -14.98 5.93
CA ASP A 152 11.33 -15.51 7.29
C ASP A 152 10.63 -14.47 8.19
N GLN A 153 10.94 -13.18 8.03
CA GLN A 153 10.25 -12.09 8.73
C GLN A 153 8.83 -11.86 8.22
N ASP A 154 8.59 -11.94 6.90
CA ASP A 154 7.26 -11.84 6.31
C ASP A 154 6.30 -12.87 6.95
N ALA A 155 6.72 -14.13 7.08
CA ALA A 155 5.95 -15.19 7.73
C ALA A 155 5.60 -14.88 9.20
N ILE A 156 6.57 -14.33 9.96
CA ILE A 156 6.37 -13.98 11.38
C ILE A 156 5.44 -12.77 11.51
N GLN A 157 5.63 -11.75 10.68
CA GLN A 157 4.97 -10.46 10.79
C GLN A 157 3.58 -10.45 10.14
N GLU A 158 3.34 -11.22 9.07
CA GLU A 158 2.05 -11.27 8.37
C GLU A 158 0.87 -11.53 9.33
N THR A 159 1.09 -12.35 10.36
CA THR A 159 0.08 -12.66 11.38
C THR A 159 0.01 -11.61 12.51
N ARG A 160 0.99 -10.75 12.64
CA ARG A 160 1.14 -9.79 13.74
C ARG A 160 0.99 -8.34 13.33
N ASP A 161 1.40 -8.03 12.11
CA ASP A 161 1.43 -6.66 11.60
C ASP A 161 0.93 -6.59 10.16
N MET A 162 -0.24 -5.99 9.98
CA MET A 162 -0.86 -5.80 8.66
C MET A 162 0.06 -5.04 7.70
N ALA A 163 0.99 -4.21 8.20
CA ALA A 163 1.91 -3.47 7.35
C ALA A 163 2.78 -4.38 6.47
N TRP A 164 3.03 -5.63 6.85
CA TRP A 164 3.75 -6.59 6.02
C TRP A 164 2.86 -7.23 4.96
N ALA A 165 1.60 -7.52 5.30
CA ALA A 165 0.67 -8.25 4.42
C ALA A 165 0.04 -7.38 3.32
N CYS A 166 -0.17 -6.07 3.54
CA CYS A 166 -0.90 -5.20 2.62
C CYS A 166 -0.01 -4.40 1.68
N ALA A 167 -0.57 -3.85 0.60
CA ALA A 167 0.15 -3.02 -0.37
C ALA A 167 0.53 -1.64 0.17
N MET A 168 -0.27 -1.09 1.08
CA MET A 168 -0.08 0.23 1.68
C MET A 168 1.07 0.24 2.69
N MET A 169 1.41 1.41 3.24
CA MET A 169 2.45 1.60 4.28
C MET A 169 3.86 1.25 3.79
N LYS A 170 4.06 1.20 2.48
CA LYS A 170 5.33 0.83 1.85
C LYS A 170 5.71 1.77 0.72
N LEU A 171 7.01 1.91 0.51
CA LEU A 171 7.57 2.48 -0.71
C LEU A 171 8.41 1.41 -1.39
N TYR A 172 8.15 1.20 -2.66
CA TYR A 172 8.80 0.16 -3.47
C TYR A 172 9.62 0.81 -4.59
N LYS A 173 10.76 0.23 -4.96
CA LYS A 173 11.35 0.49 -6.27
C LYS A 173 10.37 0.04 -7.35
N ILE A 174 10.09 0.89 -8.34
CA ILE A 174 9.12 0.58 -9.40
C ILE A 174 9.51 -0.67 -10.20
N SER A 175 10.80 -0.97 -10.32
CA SER A 175 11.31 -2.15 -11.04
C SER A 175 10.84 -3.49 -10.46
N LEU A 176 10.42 -3.52 -9.19
CA LEU A 176 9.82 -4.73 -8.62
C LEU A 176 8.52 -5.14 -9.32
N PHE A 177 7.82 -4.16 -9.92
CA PHE A 177 6.54 -4.36 -10.60
C PHE A 177 6.66 -4.63 -12.11
N GLU A 178 7.86 -4.76 -12.70
CA GLU A 178 8.03 -4.99 -14.14
C GLU A 178 7.20 -6.19 -14.66
N GLU A 179 7.20 -7.30 -13.91
CA GLU A 179 6.50 -8.54 -14.27
C GLU A 179 5.38 -8.92 -13.29
N LEU A 180 5.22 -8.16 -12.21
CA LEU A 180 4.28 -8.47 -11.15
C LEU A 180 3.10 -7.50 -11.17
N ARG A 181 1.88 -8.05 -11.04
CA ARG A 181 0.62 -7.30 -11.00
C ARG A 181 -0.32 -7.91 -9.97
N PHE A 182 -1.20 -7.08 -9.43
CA PHE A 182 -2.29 -7.56 -8.60
C PHE A 182 -3.22 -8.48 -9.40
N PRO A 183 -3.62 -9.65 -8.88
CA PRO A 183 -4.48 -10.60 -9.59
C PRO A 183 -5.90 -10.05 -9.69
N ILE A 184 -6.38 -9.86 -10.92
CA ILE A 184 -7.74 -9.35 -11.19
C ILE A 184 -8.78 -10.38 -10.74
N GLY A 185 -9.85 -9.90 -10.09
CA GLY A 185 -10.97 -10.73 -9.66
C GLY A 185 -10.74 -11.51 -8.37
N LYS A 186 -9.64 -11.30 -7.66
CA LYS A 186 -9.38 -11.86 -6.32
C LYS A 186 -9.79 -10.90 -5.20
N ASN A 187 -10.27 -11.46 -4.07
CA ASN A 187 -10.70 -10.66 -2.92
C ASN A 187 -9.58 -10.33 -1.93
N VAL A 188 -8.48 -11.06 -1.97
CA VAL A 188 -7.31 -10.91 -1.09
C VAL A 188 -6.05 -10.77 -1.95
N GLU A 189 -6.10 -9.80 -2.84
CA GLU A 189 -5.11 -9.58 -3.90
C GLU A 189 -3.70 -9.38 -3.35
N ASP A 190 -3.59 -8.78 -2.17
CA ASP A 190 -2.32 -8.55 -1.49
C ASP A 190 -1.62 -9.87 -1.14
N ASN A 191 -2.38 -10.86 -0.65
CA ASN A 191 -1.84 -12.18 -0.28
C ASN A 191 -1.23 -12.94 -1.47
N PHE A 192 -1.64 -12.63 -2.70
CA PHE A 192 -1.06 -13.20 -3.92
C PHE A 192 0.21 -12.49 -4.38
N LEU A 193 0.39 -11.22 -4.03
CA LEU A 193 1.43 -10.39 -4.63
C LEU A 193 2.55 -10.02 -3.66
N MET A 194 2.24 -9.68 -2.40
CA MET A 194 3.23 -9.07 -1.50
C MET A 194 4.46 -9.96 -1.28
N TYR A 195 4.27 -11.24 -0.98
CA TYR A 195 5.41 -12.14 -0.79
C TYR A 195 6.28 -12.29 -2.07
N LYS A 196 5.69 -12.17 -3.27
CA LYS A 196 6.45 -12.21 -4.54
C LYS A 196 7.33 -10.97 -4.72
N LEU A 197 6.81 -9.79 -4.35
CA LEU A 197 7.60 -8.55 -4.34
C LEU A 197 8.75 -8.65 -3.33
N LEU A 198 8.48 -9.20 -2.15
CA LEU A 198 9.49 -9.43 -1.11
C LEU A 198 10.53 -10.47 -1.54
N LEU A 199 10.15 -11.52 -2.27
CA LEU A 199 11.09 -12.49 -2.87
C LEU A 199 12.01 -11.85 -3.93
N LYS A 200 11.54 -10.83 -4.67
CA LYS A 200 12.35 -10.07 -5.64
C LYS A 200 13.26 -9.04 -4.98
N ALA A 201 12.93 -8.58 -3.78
CA ALA A 201 13.71 -7.59 -3.07
C ALA A 201 14.99 -8.22 -2.49
N ASN A 202 16.12 -7.50 -2.57
CA ASN A 202 17.37 -7.89 -1.91
C ASN A 202 17.46 -7.34 -0.49
N ARG A 203 16.88 -6.15 -0.27
CA ARG A 203 16.93 -5.40 1.00
C ARG A 203 15.58 -4.78 1.30
N VAL A 204 15.08 -5.01 2.51
CA VAL A 204 13.83 -4.44 3.02
C VAL A 204 14.12 -3.76 4.35
N VAL A 205 13.76 -2.50 4.50
CA VAL A 205 13.85 -1.79 5.77
C VAL A 205 12.45 -1.60 6.36
N HIS A 206 12.30 -1.90 7.64
CA HIS A 206 11.07 -1.68 8.40
C HIS A 206 11.30 -0.67 9.52
N THR A 207 10.37 0.27 9.69
CA THR A 207 10.33 1.16 10.85
C THR A 207 9.05 0.99 11.65
N GLU A 208 9.16 1.07 12.96
CA GLU A 208 8.00 1.11 13.85
C GLU A 208 7.27 2.47 13.85
N LYS A 209 7.81 3.47 13.15
CA LYS A 209 7.17 4.79 13.03
C LYS A 209 5.80 4.67 12.38
N CYS A 210 4.77 5.18 13.05
CA CYS A 210 3.39 5.16 12.56
C CYS A 210 3.12 6.42 11.72
N ILE A 211 3.11 6.26 10.41
CA ILE A 211 2.90 7.36 9.45
C ILE A 211 1.65 7.16 8.58
N TYR A 212 0.89 6.12 8.85
CA TYR A 212 -0.34 5.79 8.16
C TYR A 212 -1.49 5.67 9.17
N TRP A 213 -2.68 6.14 8.80
CA TRP A 213 -3.90 6.04 9.59
C TRP A 213 -4.89 5.14 8.88
N TYR A 214 -5.03 3.92 9.39
CA TYR A 214 -5.93 2.92 8.84
C TYR A 214 -7.33 3.03 9.48
N ARG A 215 -8.34 3.23 8.65
CA ARG A 215 -9.74 3.36 9.08
C ARG A 215 -10.42 2.00 9.18
N VAL A 216 -10.96 1.69 10.37
CA VAL A 216 -11.73 0.47 10.64
C VAL A 216 -13.14 0.79 11.12
N GLY A 217 -14.01 -0.20 11.17
CA GLY A 217 -15.38 -0.04 11.72
C GLY A 217 -16.37 0.64 10.77
N ARG A 218 -16.06 0.74 9.48
CA ARG A 218 -17.01 1.16 8.44
C ARG A 218 -18.01 0.05 8.16
N LYS A 219 -19.26 0.43 7.81
CA LYS A 219 -20.31 -0.55 7.46
C LYS A 219 -20.09 -1.26 6.13
N ASP A 220 -19.39 -0.62 5.19
CA ASP A 220 -19.25 -1.07 3.78
C ASP A 220 -17.80 -1.45 3.43
N THR A 221 -17.04 -1.95 4.40
CA THR A 221 -15.65 -2.35 4.14
C THR A 221 -15.57 -3.76 3.57
N LEU A 222 -14.83 -3.92 2.47
CA LEU A 222 -14.60 -5.22 1.82
C LEU A 222 -13.92 -6.23 2.76
N SER A 223 -13.08 -5.75 3.67
CA SER A 223 -12.33 -6.59 4.62
C SER A 223 -13.20 -7.30 5.67
N GLN A 224 -14.41 -6.82 5.92
CA GLN A 224 -15.32 -7.41 6.94
C GLN A 224 -16.34 -8.40 6.36
N VAL A 225 -16.48 -8.47 5.03
CA VAL A 225 -17.44 -9.37 4.40
C VAL A 225 -16.80 -10.73 4.13
N TRP A 226 -17.18 -11.73 4.89
CA TRP A 226 -16.79 -13.12 4.66
C TRP A 226 -17.72 -13.77 3.64
N THR A 227 -17.20 -14.08 2.46
CA THR A 227 -17.89 -14.82 1.41
C THR A 227 -17.14 -16.12 1.13
N GLU A 228 -17.85 -17.12 0.58
CA GLU A 228 -17.21 -18.36 0.13
C GLU A 228 -16.04 -18.09 -0.82
N LYS A 229 -16.26 -17.19 -1.79
CA LYS A 229 -15.21 -16.77 -2.72
C LYS A 229 -13.98 -16.21 -2.01
N ARG A 230 -14.14 -15.37 -0.99
CA ARG A 230 -13.02 -14.81 -0.24
C ARG A 230 -12.22 -15.92 0.46
N VAL A 231 -12.90 -16.86 1.11
CA VAL A 231 -12.24 -18.01 1.77
C VAL A 231 -11.45 -18.85 0.76
N LEU A 232 -12.05 -19.12 -0.41
CA LEU A 232 -11.38 -19.88 -1.47
C LEU A 232 -10.16 -19.12 -2.04
N ASP A 233 -10.28 -17.81 -2.28
CA ASP A 233 -9.18 -16.97 -2.75
C ASP A 233 -8.03 -16.93 -1.71
N GLU A 234 -8.34 -16.85 -0.41
CA GLU A 234 -7.36 -16.88 0.68
C GLU A 234 -6.61 -18.22 0.76
N MET A 235 -7.35 -19.34 0.65
CA MET A 235 -6.76 -20.69 0.60
C MET A 235 -5.87 -20.86 -0.64
N GLU A 236 -6.29 -20.36 -1.80
CA GLU A 236 -5.52 -20.41 -3.04
C GLU A 236 -4.23 -19.62 -2.89
N ALA A 237 -4.28 -18.36 -2.40
CA ALA A 237 -3.11 -17.52 -2.17
C ALA A 237 -2.11 -18.20 -1.23
N LYS A 238 -2.60 -18.76 -0.12
CA LYS A 238 -1.75 -19.46 0.85
C LYS A 238 -1.11 -20.70 0.25
N ASN A 239 -1.86 -21.51 -0.47
CA ASN A 239 -1.32 -22.71 -1.12
C ASN A 239 -0.27 -22.36 -2.19
N GLU A 240 -0.50 -21.30 -2.98
CA GLU A 240 0.46 -20.80 -3.97
C GLU A 240 1.76 -20.35 -3.29
N LYS A 241 1.65 -19.54 -2.21
CA LYS A 241 2.79 -19.09 -1.41
C LYS A 241 3.60 -20.26 -0.87
N LEU A 242 2.94 -21.22 -0.20
CA LEU A 242 3.59 -22.39 0.37
C LEU A 242 4.28 -23.25 -0.70
N ALA A 243 3.63 -23.49 -1.84
CA ALA A 243 4.21 -24.26 -2.93
C ALA A 243 5.47 -23.57 -3.47
N LEU A 244 5.41 -22.26 -3.74
CA LEU A 244 6.55 -21.51 -4.27
C LEU A 244 7.71 -21.49 -3.28
N LEU A 245 7.46 -21.16 -2.00
CA LEU A 245 8.48 -21.12 -0.97
C LEU A 245 9.13 -22.49 -0.73
N GLY A 246 8.33 -23.58 -0.74
CA GLY A 246 8.83 -24.94 -0.65
C GLY A 246 9.73 -25.31 -1.83
N MET A 247 9.36 -24.94 -3.07
CA MET A 247 10.20 -25.15 -4.25
C MET A 247 11.53 -24.37 -4.17
N LEU A 248 11.54 -23.20 -3.54
CA LEU A 248 12.73 -22.37 -3.30
C LEU A 248 13.54 -22.83 -2.08
N GLY A 249 13.08 -23.86 -1.35
CA GLY A 249 13.77 -24.44 -0.20
C GLY A 249 13.69 -23.58 1.07
N TYR A 250 12.63 -22.81 1.26
CA TYR A 250 12.35 -22.13 2.53
C TYR A 250 11.80 -23.13 3.57
N ASP A 251 12.06 -22.85 4.85
CA ASP A 251 11.43 -23.56 5.96
C ASP A 251 9.97 -23.11 6.09
N LEU A 252 9.02 -24.04 5.93
CA LEU A 252 7.59 -23.75 5.94
C LEU A 252 6.97 -23.82 7.34
N THR A 253 7.75 -23.99 8.40
CA THR A 253 7.24 -24.17 9.77
C THR A 253 6.42 -22.96 10.25
N TRP A 254 6.71 -21.79 9.74
CA TRP A 254 6.11 -20.51 10.15
C TRP A 254 5.11 -19.91 9.13
N HIS A 255 4.94 -20.53 7.98
CA HIS A 255 4.04 -20.13 6.87
C HIS A 255 2.69 -20.93 6.85
#